data_f5f78838e4c626342e7ca3633b087b26
#
_entry.id   f5f78838e4c626342e7ca3633b087b26
#
_cell.length_a   1.000
_cell.length_b   1.000
_cell.length_c   1.000
_cell.angle_alpha   90.00
_cell.angle_beta   90.00
_cell.angle_gamma   90.00
#
_symmetry.space_group_name_H-M   'P 1'
#
loop_
_entity.id
_entity.type
_entity.pdbx_description
1 polymer ?
#
loop_
_entity_poly.entity_id
_entity_poly.type
_entity_poly.pdbx_seq_one_letter_code
_entity_poly.pdbx_strand_id
1 'polypeptide(L)'
;MIEKIASTESPQGREISFYGWKINDSLPNAFILGGFHGDEPEGVYAVEHFMQESFFKTSCAADFNVYFLPCLNPDGKAAKTRVNANKVDLNRNYPTKNFEKTAQSPEYSNISAGTPASETETRFMMELVEKYSPARIISIHADLHLTDYDGPARELALKTAEITGYRFVENVGYPTTGSFGTWAGQERQIPLITLETPKALTEEDFKRIYAEIRPALFNFIGVSQGF
;
A
#
# COMPACT_ATOMS: atom_id res chain seq x y z
N MET A 1 7.13 2.26 20.62
CA MET A 1 6.94 3.49 19.79
C MET A 1 7.23 3.16 18.33
N ILE A 2 6.68 3.92 17.40
CA ILE A 2 7.02 3.78 15.97
C ILE A 2 8.38 4.43 15.74
N GLU A 3 9.27 3.73 15.03
CA GLU A 3 10.64 4.17 14.76
C GLU A 3 10.92 4.05 13.25
N LYS A 4 11.70 4.99 12.69
CA LYS A 4 12.22 4.85 11.33
C LYS A 4 13.33 3.80 11.33
N ILE A 5 13.16 2.75 10.52
CA ILE A 5 14.03 1.56 10.53
C ILE A 5 14.78 1.34 9.22
N ALA A 6 14.33 1.96 8.13
CA ALA A 6 15.02 1.97 6.85
C ALA A 6 14.61 3.20 6.05
N SER A 7 15.46 3.63 5.13
CA SER A 7 15.13 4.65 4.14
C SER A 7 15.97 4.50 2.88
N THR A 8 15.48 5.08 1.79
CA THR A 8 16.22 5.27 0.54
C THR A 8 15.85 6.63 -0.05
N GLU A 9 16.45 7.01 -1.16
CA GLU A 9 16.14 8.24 -1.89
C GLU A 9 15.47 7.91 -3.22
N SER A 10 14.47 8.73 -3.57
CA SER A 10 13.89 8.74 -4.91
C SER A 10 14.86 9.28 -5.96
N PRO A 11 14.57 9.17 -7.26
CA PRO A 11 15.43 9.73 -8.32
C PRO A 11 15.71 11.23 -8.19
N GLN A 12 14.84 12.00 -7.53
CA GLN A 12 15.07 13.44 -7.26
C GLN A 12 15.60 13.72 -5.85
N GLY A 13 16.11 12.70 -5.14
CA GLY A 13 16.71 12.85 -3.81
C GLY A 13 15.71 13.10 -2.68
N ARG A 14 14.43 12.75 -2.86
CA ARG A 14 13.45 12.79 -1.76
C ARG A 14 13.49 11.49 -0.98
N GLU A 15 13.49 11.63 0.36
CA GLU A 15 13.54 10.46 1.24
C GLU A 15 12.25 9.61 1.13
N ILE A 16 12.43 8.30 1.03
CA ILE A 16 11.40 7.28 1.17
C ILE A 16 11.69 6.54 2.46
N SER A 17 10.81 6.71 3.46
CA SER A 17 11.04 6.22 4.81
C SER A 17 10.15 5.04 5.14
N PHE A 18 10.72 4.02 5.78
CA PHE A 18 10.03 2.86 6.29
C PHE A 18 10.10 2.84 7.81
N TYR A 19 8.98 2.61 8.46
CA TYR A 19 8.83 2.68 9.90
C TYR A 19 8.36 1.33 10.47
N GLY A 20 8.70 1.06 11.73
CA GLY A 20 8.28 -0.14 12.43
C GLY A 20 7.72 0.17 13.81
N TRP A 21 6.64 -0.51 14.14
CA TRP A 21 6.13 -0.67 15.50
C TRP A 21 6.21 -2.15 15.87
N LYS A 22 7.28 -2.50 16.56
CA LYS A 22 7.58 -3.88 16.92
C LYS A 22 7.20 -4.13 18.37
N ILE A 23 6.41 -5.17 18.59
CA ILE A 23 5.98 -5.64 19.93
C ILE A 23 6.97 -6.69 20.42
N ASN A 24 7.16 -7.75 19.64
CA ASN A 24 8.12 -8.82 19.96
C ASN A 24 8.44 -9.67 18.70
N ASP A 25 9.49 -10.49 18.80
CA ASP A 25 9.99 -11.29 17.68
C ASP A 25 9.10 -12.49 17.31
N SER A 26 8.17 -12.89 18.16
CA SER A 26 7.29 -14.04 17.92
C SER A 26 6.04 -13.69 17.11
N LEU A 27 5.70 -12.41 17.01
CA LEU A 27 4.55 -11.96 16.24
C LEU A 27 4.86 -11.87 14.75
N PRO A 28 3.92 -12.23 13.88
CA PRO A 28 4.05 -12.01 12.45
C PRO A 28 4.05 -10.51 12.12
N ASN A 29 4.57 -10.18 10.93
CA ASN A 29 4.66 -8.80 10.46
C ASN A 29 3.48 -8.45 9.56
N ALA A 30 2.92 -7.25 9.71
CA ALA A 30 1.91 -6.68 8.82
C ALA A 30 2.44 -5.38 8.21
N PHE A 31 2.23 -5.18 6.90
CA PHE A 31 2.61 -3.95 6.20
C PHE A 31 1.39 -3.10 5.88
N ILE A 32 1.49 -1.79 6.11
CA ILE A 32 0.50 -0.78 5.74
C ILE A 32 1.20 0.24 4.84
N LEU A 33 0.79 0.29 3.58
CA LEU A 33 1.51 0.98 2.51
C LEU A 33 0.63 2.03 1.83
N GLY A 34 1.23 3.16 1.45
CA GLY A 34 0.57 4.21 0.68
C GLY A 34 1.49 4.84 -0.36
N GLY A 35 0.92 5.69 -1.22
CA GLY A 35 1.66 6.55 -2.12
C GLY A 35 2.46 5.83 -3.20
N PHE A 36 1.96 4.75 -3.79
CA PHE A 36 2.51 4.16 -5.01
C PHE A 36 2.35 5.11 -6.19
N HIS A 37 1.20 5.77 -6.27
CA HIS A 37 0.92 6.80 -7.25
C HIS A 37 0.93 8.17 -6.59
N GLY A 38 1.57 9.14 -7.23
CA GLY A 38 1.74 10.45 -6.61
C GLY A 38 0.49 11.34 -6.67
N ASP A 39 -0.46 11.03 -7.55
CA ASP A 39 -1.75 11.68 -7.66
C ASP A 39 -2.83 11.07 -6.75
N GLU A 40 -2.44 10.11 -5.89
CA GLU A 40 -3.28 9.44 -4.89
C GLU A 40 -2.82 9.80 -3.46
N PRO A 41 -2.94 11.05 -3.02
CA PRO A 41 -2.47 11.49 -1.69
C PRO A 41 -3.27 10.89 -0.53
N GLU A 42 -4.43 10.29 -0.79
CA GLU A 42 -5.32 9.67 0.18
C GLU A 42 -4.61 8.56 0.96
N GLY A 43 -3.88 7.68 0.25
CA GLY A 43 -3.10 6.60 0.86
C GLY A 43 -1.99 7.13 1.76
N VAL A 44 -1.30 8.18 1.33
CA VAL A 44 -0.26 8.83 2.14
C VAL A 44 -0.85 9.41 3.42
N TYR A 45 -1.93 10.17 3.29
CA TYR A 45 -2.64 10.78 4.42
C TYR A 45 -3.09 9.71 5.43
N ALA A 46 -3.69 8.64 4.94
CA ALA A 46 -4.22 7.58 5.79
C ALA A 46 -3.10 6.88 6.60
N VAL A 47 -1.99 6.53 5.96
CA VAL A 47 -0.87 5.88 6.65
C VAL A 47 -0.22 6.82 7.66
N GLU A 48 0.05 8.08 7.29
CA GLU A 48 0.64 9.08 8.19
C GLU A 48 -0.24 9.33 9.42
N HIS A 49 -1.56 9.42 9.27
CA HIS A 49 -2.49 9.63 10.39
C HIS A 49 -2.64 8.38 11.25
N PHE A 50 -2.68 7.19 10.64
CA PHE A 50 -2.74 5.95 11.41
C PHE A 50 -1.50 5.76 12.29
N MET A 51 -0.30 6.11 11.81
CA MET A 51 0.92 6.11 12.60
C MET A 51 0.85 7.06 13.82
N GLN A 52 0.03 8.10 13.78
CA GLN A 52 -0.13 9.08 14.88
C GLN A 52 -1.12 8.64 15.95
N GLU A 53 -1.87 7.55 15.75
CA GLU A 53 -2.85 7.06 16.72
C GLU A 53 -2.21 6.82 18.07
N SER A 54 -2.94 7.22 19.12
CA SER A 54 -2.48 7.05 20.51
C SER A 54 -2.26 5.58 20.88
N PHE A 55 -2.94 4.67 20.19
CA PHE A 55 -2.77 3.23 20.31
C PHE A 55 -1.30 2.79 20.27
N PHE A 56 -0.53 3.28 19.30
CA PHE A 56 0.89 2.92 19.14
C PHE A 56 1.81 3.45 20.23
N LYS A 57 1.31 4.35 21.08
CA LYS A 57 2.04 4.92 22.23
C LYS A 57 1.73 4.20 23.53
N THR A 58 0.54 3.61 23.66
CA THR A 58 -0.03 3.15 24.93
C THR A 58 -0.34 1.66 25.00
N SER A 59 -0.45 0.99 23.84
CA SER A 59 -0.85 -0.42 23.76
C SER A 59 0.26 -1.30 23.21
N CYS A 60 0.22 -2.59 23.61
CA CYS A 60 0.98 -3.68 23.00
C CYS A 60 0.04 -4.83 22.57
N ALA A 61 -1.25 -4.55 22.41
CA ALA A 61 -2.29 -5.55 22.22
C ALA A 61 -2.71 -5.66 20.75
N ALA A 62 -1.76 -5.92 19.85
CA ALA A 62 -2.04 -6.29 18.48
C ALA A 62 -1.48 -7.69 18.18
N ASP A 63 -2.03 -8.35 17.17
CA ASP A 63 -1.59 -9.69 16.76
C ASP A 63 -0.39 -9.65 15.81
N PHE A 64 0.09 -8.44 15.45
CA PHE A 64 1.17 -8.24 14.49
C PHE A 64 2.16 -7.16 14.96
N ASN A 65 3.43 -7.33 14.61
CA ASN A 65 4.32 -6.19 14.45
C ASN A 65 3.87 -5.43 13.21
N VAL A 66 3.82 -4.11 13.27
CA VAL A 66 3.27 -3.29 12.17
C VAL A 66 4.37 -2.45 11.55
N TYR A 67 4.44 -2.50 10.23
CA TYR A 67 5.40 -1.73 9.46
C TYR A 67 4.67 -0.81 8.47
N PHE A 68 5.18 0.40 8.33
CA PHE A 68 4.55 1.45 7.57
C PHE A 68 5.48 2.00 6.49
N LEU A 69 4.96 2.19 5.30
CA LEU A 69 5.57 2.99 4.25
C LEU A 69 4.52 4.01 3.76
N PRO A 70 4.56 5.26 4.28
CA PRO A 70 3.53 6.24 3.95
C PRO A 70 3.53 6.67 2.49
N CYS A 71 4.72 6.83 1.89
CA CYS A 71 4.83 7.33 0.52
C CYS A 71 5.99 6.65 -0.22
N LEU A 72 5.66 5.76 -1.16
CA LEU A 72 6.65 5.11 -2.01
C LEU A 72 7.13 6.03 -3.14
N ASN A 73 6.27 6.94 -3.64
CA ASN A 73 6.53 7.82 -4.77
C ASN A 73 6.50 9.31 -4.37
N PRO A 74 7.50 9.80 -3.61
CA PRO A 74 7.50 11.19 -3.17
C PRO A 74 7.71 12.19 -4.32
N ASP A 75 8.35 11.79 -5.43
CA ASP A 75 8.54 12.63 -6.60
C ASP A 75 7.21 12.81 -7.35
N GLY A 76 6.48 11.73 -7.59
CA GLY A 76 5.14 11.78 -8.17
C GLY A 76 4.17 12.59 -7.29
N LYS A 77 4.24 12.42 -5.96
CA LYS A 77 3.44 13.21 -5.01
C LYS A 77 3.72 14.71 -5.15
N ALA A 78 4.99 15.10 -5.23
CA ALA A 78 5.37 16.51 -5.39
C ALA A 78 4.90 17.08 -6.74
N ALA A 79 4.94 16.26 -7.79
CA ALA A 79 4.50 16.63 -9.15
C ALA A 79 2.99 16.45 -9.37
N LYS A 80 2.27 15.80 -8.43
CA LYS A 80 0.86 15.40 -8.56
C LYS A 80 0.60 14.53 -9.80
N THR A 81 1.48 13.57 -10.04
CA THR A 81 1.40 12.63 -11.17
C THR A 81 1.38 11.20 -10.68
N ARG A 82 0.68 10.34 -11.40
CA ARG A 82 0.64 8.90 -11.13
C ARG A 82 2.05 8.29 -11.10
N VAL A 83 2.87 8.63 -12.07
CA VAL A 83 4.21 8.10 -12.29
C VAL A 83 5.26 8.75 -11.39
N ASN A 84 6.42 8.10 -11.26
CA ASN A 84 7.58 8.68 -10.58
C ASN A 84 8.33 9.70 -11.47
N ALA A 85 9.47 10.21 -11.01
CA ALA A 85 10.28 11.18 -11.75
C ALA A 85 10.78 10.67 -13.11
N ASN A 86 10.97 9.36 -13.26
CA ASN A 86 11.38 8.70 -14.50
C ASN A 86 10.20 8.40 -15.43
N LYS A 87 8.98 8.87 -15.10
CA LYS A 87 7.74 8.61 -15.82
C LYS A 87 7.34 7.13 -15.87
N VAL A 88 7.69 6.40 -14.82
CA VAL A 88 7.36 4.98 -14.65
C VAL A 88 6.22 4.84 -13.64
N ASP A 89 5.22 4.02 -13.96
CA ASP A 89 4.22 3.56 -13.02
C ASP A 89 4.83 2.50 -12.10
N LEU A 90 5.07 2.87 -10.85
CA LEU A 90 5.69 1.97 -9.87
C LEU A 90 4.85 0.72 -9.62
N ASN A 91 3.52 0.80 -9.76
CA ASN A 91 2.63 -0.36 -9.64
C ASN A 91 2.50 -1.16 -10.95
N ARG A 92 3.46 -0.99 -11.88
CA ARG A 92 3.67 -1.80 -13.08
C ARG A 92 5.13 -2.21 -13.26
N ASN A 93 6.01 -1.85 -12.32
CA ASN A 93 7.47 -2.00 -12.45
C ASN A 93 8.02 -3.26 -11.76
N TYR A 94 7.18 -4.09 -11.13
CA TYR A 94 7.64 -5.32 -10.46
C TYR A 94 7.94 -6.45 -11.46
N PRO A 95 8.98 -7.28 -11.20
CA PRO A 95 9.42 -8.37 -12.09
C PRO A 95 8.47 -9.58 -11.99
N THR A 96 7.27 -9.43 -12.51
CA THR A 96 6.27 -10.50 -12.57
C THR A 96 6.44 -11.38 -13.80
N LYS A 97 5.99 -12.64 -13.75
CA LYS A 97 6.05 -13.59 -14.87
C LYS A 97 5.30 -13.09 -16.12
N ASN A 98 4.30 -12.22 -15.93
CA ASN A 98 3.49 -11.64 -16.99
C ASN A 98 3.89 -10.20 -17.36
N PHE A 99 5.08 -9.75 -16.95
CA PHE A 99 5.53 -8.36 -17.12
C PHE A 99 5.45 -7.87 -18.60
N GLU A 100 5.82 -8.70 -19.55
CA GLU A 100 5.82 -8.34 -20.97
C GLU A 100 4.43 -7.97 -21.52
N LYS A 101 3.35 -8.34 -20.80
CA LYS A 101 1.96 -8.04 -21.17
C LYS A 101 1.46 -6.69 -20.62
N THR A 102 2.31 -5.95 -19.93
CA THR A 102 1.95 -4.75 -19.15
C THR A 102 1.59 -3.56 -20.03
N ALA A 103 2.15 -3.45 -21.22
CA ALA A 103 1.96 -2.29 -22.12
C ALA A 103 0.53 -2.16 -22.72
N GLN A 104 -0.43 -2.94 -22.26
CA GLN A 104 -1.69 -3.17 -22.99
C GLN A 104 -2.98 -2.79 -22.23
N SER A 105 -2.91 -2.04 -21.14
CA SER A 105 -4.14 -1.46 -20.59
C SER A 105 -4.56 -0.27 -21.45
N PRO A 106 -5.75 -0.25 -22.06
CA PRO A 106 -6.20 0.87 -22.90
C PRO A 106 -6.20 2.21 -22.16
N GLU A 107 -6.48 2.20 -20.87
CA GLU A 107 -6.56 3.37 -20.00
C GLU A 107 -5.18 3.96 -19.67
N TYR A 108 -4.15 3.11 -19.64
CA TYR A 108 -2.78 3.49 -19.27
C TYR A 108 -1.77 3.16 -20.39
N SER A 109 -2.22 3.05 -21.64
CA SER A 109 -1.39 2.66 -22.79
C SER A 109 -0.19 3.58 -23.06
N ASN A 110 -0.21 4.80 -22.52
CA ASN A 110 0.85 5.80 -22.67
C ASN A 110 1.76 5.90 -21.42
N ILE A 111 1.53 5.07 -20.39
CA ILE A 111 2.32 5.10 -19.16
C ILE A 111 3.35 3.97 -19.21
N SER A 112 4.61 4.33 -18.99
CA SER A 112 5.71 3.38 -19.00
C SER A 112 5.72 2.51 -17.74
N ALA A 113 5.92 1.21 -17.91
CA ALA A 113 6.26 0.29 -16.82
C ALA A 113 7.77 0.24 -16.55
N GLY A 114 8.58 0.93 -17.33
CA GLY A 114 10.04 0.79 -17.30
C GLY A 114 10.49 -0.59 -17.77
N THR A 115 11.64 -1.03 -17.26
CA THR A 115 12.05 -2.43 -17.26
C THR A 115 11.82 -3.05 -15.88
N PRO A 116 11.69 -4.38 -15.74
CA PRO A 116 11.43 -5.00 -14.45
C PRO A 116 12.40 -4.54 -13.35
N ALA A 117 11.85 -3.99 -12.27
CA ALA A 117 12.61 -3.45 -11.12
C ALA A 117 13.66 -2.38 -11.50
N SER A 118 13.40 -1.57 -12.53
CA SER A 118 14.30 -0.48 -12.92
C SER A 118 14.35 0.64 -11.87
N GLU A 119 13.24 0.86 -11.15
CA GLU A 119 13.11 1.99 -10.24
C GLU A 119 13.68 1.69 -8.84
N THR A 120 14.29 2.70 -8.24
CA THR A 120 14.84 2.60 -6.87
C THR A 120 13.75 2.31 -5.86
N GLU A 121 12.61 2.95 -6.01
CA GLU A 121 11.42 2.78 -5.17
C GLU A 121 10.92 1.32 -5.21
N THR A 122 10.85 0.73 -6.39
CA THR A 122 10.46 -0.68 -6.58
C THR A 122 11.44 -1.63 -5.91
N ARG A 123 12.75 -1.44 -6.14
CA ARG A 123 13.78 -2.27 -5.50
C ARG A 123 13.75 -2.18 -3.98
N PHE A 124 13.60 -0.95 -3.46
CA PHE A 124 13.49 -0.74 -2.01
C PHE A 124 12.29 -1.50 -1.42
N MET A 125 11.11 -1.43 -2.04
CA MET A 125 9.94 -2.19 -1.58
C MET A 125 10.19 -3.69 -1.62
N MET A 126 10.83 -4.20 -2.68
CA MET A 126 11.18 -5.62 -2.80
C MET A 126 12.12 -6.06 -1.67
N GLU A 127 13.16 -5.29 -1.38
CA GLU A 127 14.11 -5.54 -0.27
C GLU A 127 13.39 -5.55 1.09
N LEU A 128 12.43 -4.64 1.31
CA LEU A 128 11.65 -4.62 2.55
C LEU A 128 10.78 -5.87 2.70
N VAL A 129 10.10 -6.30 1.63
CA VAL A 129 9.29 -7.53 1.65
C VAL A 129 10.17 -8.76 1.92
N GLU A 130 11.32 -8.86 1.27
CA GLU A 130 12.25 -9.98 1.48
C GLU A 130 12.82 -9.99 2.91
N LYS A 131 13.22 -8.83 3.41
CA LYS A 131 13.85 -8.71 4.74
C LYS A 131 12.88 -8.94 5.90
N TYR A 132 11.67 -8.40 5.80
CA TYR A 132 10.72 -8.42 6.91
C TYR A 132 9.63 -9.49 6.77
N SER A 133 9.53 -10.15 5.62
CA SER A 133 8.64 -11.29 5.37
C SER A 133 7.22 -11.06 5.91
N PRO A 134 6.47 -10.07 5.40
CA PRO A 134 5.14 -9.76 5.93
C PRO A 134 4.20 -10.94 5.77
N ALA A 135 3.45 -11.25 6.83
CA ALA A 135 2.39 -12.26 6.79
C ALA A 135 1.12 -11.73 6.10
N ARG A 136 1.00 -10.41 5.98
CA ARG A 136 -0.06 -9.73 5.22
C ARG A 136 0.30 -8.28 4.90
N ILE A 137 -0.30 -7.77 3.84
CA ILE A 137 -0.06 -6.42 3.32
C ILE A 137 -1.42 -5.74 3.04
N ILE A 138 -1.54 -4.45 3.36
CA ILE A 138 -2.58 -3.58 2.84
C ILE A 138 -1.92 -2.40 2.11
N SER A 139 -2.33 -2.20 0.85
CA SER A 139 -1.90 -1.09 0.00
C SER A 139 -3.09 -0.16 -0.22
N ILE A 140 -2.92 1.13 0.12
CA ILE A 140 -3.99 2.12 0.06
C ILE A 140 -3.80 2.99 -1.17
N HIS A 141 -4.80 2.98 -2.03
CA HIS A 141 -4.89 3.68 -3.32
C HIS A 141 -6.15 4.57 -3.41
N ALA A 142 -6.35 5.23 -4.54
CA ALA A 142 -7.54 5.93 -4.96
C ALA A 142 -7.63 5.83 -6.51
N ASP A 143 -8.83 5.91 -7.16
CA ASP A 143 -10.08 6.50 -6.68
C ASP A 143 -11.31 5.59 -6.93
N LEU A 144 -11.11 4.27 -6.98
CA LEU A 144 -12.15 3.32 -7.42
C LEU A 144 -13.24 3.02 -6.38
N HIS A 145 -13.06 3.44 -5.12
CA HIS A 145 -13.98 3.21 -4.00
C HIS A 145 -14.37 1.73 -3.86
N LEU A 146 -13.36 0.88 -3.72
CA LEU A 146 -13.52 -0.57 -3.61
C LEU A 146 -12.40 -1.21 -2.78
N THR A 147 -12.59 -2.48 -2.49
CA THR A 147 -11.57 -3.36 -1.91
C THR A 147 -11.41 -4.55 -2.83
N ASP A 148 -10.19 -4.82 -3.27
CA ASP A 148 -9.80 -6.03 -3.97
C ASP A 148 -8.63 -6.72 -3.26
N TYR A 149 -8.14 -7.83 -3.82
CA TYR A 149 -7.08 -8.60 -3.21
C TYR A 149 -6.24 -9.37 -4.22
N ASP A 150 -5.03 -9.69 -3.78
CA ASP A 150 -4.13 -10.62 -4.44
C ASP A 150 -3.68 -11.72 -3.48
N GLY A 151 -3.43 -12.91 -4.02
CA GLY A 151 -3.02 -14.06 -3.21
C GLY A 151 -4.12 -14.57 -2.27
N PRO A 152 -3.77 -15.20 -1.13
CA PRO A 152 -4.74 -15.84 -0.24
C PRO A 152 -5.40 -14.82 0.74
N ALA A 153 -5.92 -13.69 0.23
CA ALA A 153 -6.45 -12.59 1.05
C ALA A 153 -7.98 -12.39 0.94
N ARG A 154 -8.71 -13.29 0.27
CA ARG A 154 -10.13 -13.11 -0.02
C ARG A 154 -10.97 -12.79 1.22
N GLU A 155 -10.85 -13.58 2.29
CA GLU A 155 -11.62 -13.40 3.52
C GLU A 155 -11.24 -12.09 4.25
N LEU A 156 -9.95 -11.74 4.20
CA LEU A 156 -9.45 -10.51 4.77
C LEU A 156 -9.99 -9.28 4.01
N ALA A 157 -10.05 -9.35 2.68
CA ALA A 157 -10.60 -8.29 1.83
C ALA A 157 -12.13 -8.15 2.01
N LEU A 158 -12.86 -9.26 2.12
CA LEU A 158 -14.29 -9.24 2.45
C LEU A 158 -14.55 -8.54 3.78
N LYS A 159 -13.75 -8.87 4.81
CA LYS A 159 -13.89 -8.24 6.13
C LYS A 159 -13.55 -6.75 6.08
N THR A 160 -12.53 -6.37 5.33
CA THR A 160 -12.19 -4.96 5.10
C THR A 160 -13.32 -4.20 4.41
N ALA A 161 -13.92 -4.79 3.36
CA ALA A 161 -15.05 -4.21 2.63
C ALA A 161 -16.30 -4.08 3.53
N GLU A 162 -16.59 -5.09 4.38
CA GLU A 162 -17.67 -5.01 5.36
C GLU A 162 -17.51 -3.84 6.34
N ILE A 163 -16.28 -3.65 6.85
CA ILE A 163 -16.00 -2.61 7.84
C ILE A 163 -16.04 -1.20 7.22
N THR A 164 -15.48 -1.05 6.02
CA THR A 164 -15.42 0.25 5.33
C THR A 164 -16.73 0.62 4.63
N GLY A 165 -17.57 -0.37 4.32
CA GLY A 165 -18.72 -0.20 3.45
C GLY A 165 -18.34 -0.08 1.96
N TYR A 166 -17.09 -0.32 1.59
CA TYR A 166 -16.62 -0.24 0.20
C TYR A 166 -17.00 -1.50 -0.57
N ARG A 167 -17.14 -1.34 -1.89
CA ARG A 167 -17.50 -2.46 -2.76
C ARG A 167 -16.38 -3.49 -2.80
N PHE A 168 -16.68 -4.73 -2.47
CA PHE A 168 -15.75 -5.86 -2.69
C PHE A 168 -15.75 -6.27 -4.16
N VAL A 169 -14.57 -6.50 -4.72
CA VAL A 169 -14.38 -7.10 -6.05
C VAL A 169 -13.29 -8.17 -6.00
N GLU A 170 -13.44 -9.19 -6.85
CA GLU A 170 -12.43 -10.27 -6.93
C GLU A 170 -11.28 -9.92 -7.89
N ASN A 171 -11.50 -8.93 -8.74
CA ASN A 171 -10.49 -8.31 -9.59
C ASN A 171 -11.01 -6.97 -10.11
N VAL A 172 -10.12 -6.10 -10.50
CA VAL A 172 -10.44 -4.76 -11.02
C VAL A 172 -10.94 -4.75 -12.47
N GLY A 173 -11.06 -5.91 -13.12
CA GLY A 173 -11.61 -6.05 -14.48
C GLY A 173 -10.62 -5.78 -15.62
N TYR A 174 -9.36 -5.52 -15.33
CA TYR A 174 -8.29 -5.33 -16.33
C TYR A 174 -6.97 -5.97 -15.83
N PRO A 175 -6.04 -6.30 -16.75
CA PRO A 175 -4.75 -6.89 -16.37
C PRO A 175 -3.90 -5.93 -15.52
N THR A 176 -3.44 -6.41 -14.37
CA THR A 176 -2.56 -5.68 -13.45
C THR A 176 -1.12 -6.20 -13.51
N THR A 177 -0.66 -6.54 -14.70
CA THR A 177 0.67 -7.10 -14.93
C THR A 177 1.77 -6.15 -14.45
N GLY A 178 2.84 -6.71 -13.86
CA GLY A 178 3.92 -5.90 -13.27
C GLY A 178 3.52 -5.16 -12.00
N SER A 179 2.32 -5.41 -11.43
CA SER A 179 1.87 -4.76 -10.20
C SER A 179 2.52 -5.38 -8.96
N PHE A 180 2.53 -4.60 -7.88
CA PHE A 180 2.92 -5.09 -6.57
C PHE A 180 2.02 -6.24 -6.09
N GLY A 181 0.70 -6.13 -6.34
CA GLY A 181 -0.26 -7.17 -6.02
C GLY A 181 0.05 -8.50 -6.72
N THR A 182 0.33 -8.47 -8.04
CA THR A 182 0.76 -9.67 -8.76
C THR A 182 2.07 -10.23 -8.19
N TRP A 183 3.08 -9.38 -7.98
CA TRP A 183 4.40 -9.79 -7.53
C TRP A 183 4.41 -10.34 -6.09
N ALA A 184 3.79 -9.65 -5.15
CA ALA A 184 3.74 -10.04 -3.74
C ALA A 184 2.59 -11.02 -3.45
N GLY A 185 1.38 -10.70 -3.92
CA GLY A 185 0.19 -11.48 -3.60
C GLY A 185 0.10 -12.77 -4.41
N GLN A 186 0.08 -12.68 -5.74
CA GLN A 186 -0.15 -13.88 -6.56
C GLN A 186 1.08 -14.77 -6.65
N GLU A 187 2.27 -14.21 -6.89
CA GLU A 187 3.46 -15.03 -7.13
C GLU A 187 4.17 -15.48 -5.84
N ARG A 188 4.07 -14.71 -4.75
CA ARG A 188 4.67 -15.03 -3.44
C ARG A 188 3.67 -15.52 -2.42
N GLN A 189 2.38 -15.52 -2.77
CA GLN A 189 1.31 -15.98 -1.89
C GLN A 189 1.24 -15.21 -0.56
N ILE A 190 1.63 -13.95 -0.56
CA ILE A 190 1.44 -13.07 0.58
C ILE A 190 0.02 -12.50 0.52
N PRO A 191 -0.83 -12.69 1.55
CA PRO A 191 -2.15 -12.07 1.60
C PRO A 191 -2.04 -10.56 1.43
N LEU A 192 -2.56 -10.01 0.32
CA LEU A 192 -2.49 -8.60 0.00
C LEU A 192 -3.88 -8.04 -0.30
N ILE A 193 -4.23 -6.95 0.38
CA ILE A 193 -5.45 -6.17 0.10
C ILE A 193 -5.04 -4.90 -0.63
N THR A 194 -5.77 -4.56 -1.69
CA THR A 194 -5.77 -3.22 -2.27
C THR A 194 -7.05 -2.51 -1.83
N LEU A 195 -6.88 -1.44 -1.05
CA LEU A 195 -7.97 -0.59 -0.58
C LEU A 195 -8.00 0.70 -1.39
N GLU A 196 -8.93 0.80 -2.30
CA GLU A 196 -9.15 1.94 -3.18
C GLU A 196 -10.15 2.90 -2.53
N THR A 197 -9.65 4.01 -1.99
CA THR A 197 -10.50 5.03 -1.37
C THR A 197 -11.23 5.86 -2.41
N PRO A 198 -12.30 6.62 -2.03
CA PRO A 198 -12.80 7.71 -2.86
C PRO A 198 -11.73 8.79 -3.05
N LYS A 199 -11.84 9.59 -4.11
CA LYS A 199 -10.98 10.76 -4.32
C LYS A 199 -11.28 11.85 -3.28
N ALA A 200 -10.25 12.38 -2.66
CA ALA A 200 -10.32 13.54 -1.79
C ALA A 200 -10.09 14.83 -2.59
N LEU A 201 -11.00 15.79 -2.48
CA LEU A 201 -10.89 17.10 -3.12
C LEU A 201 -10.60 18.21 -2.11
N THR A 202 -10.93 17.97 -0.85
CA THR A 202 -10.79 18.92 0.25
C THR A 202 -10.12 18.26 1.45
N GLU A 203 -9.63 19.07 2.39
CA GLU A 203 -9.09 18.54 3.65
C GLU A 203 -10.12 17.75 4.45
N GLU A 204 -11.40 18.15 4.37
CA GLU A 204 -12.49 17.46 5.04
C GLU A 204 -12.76 16.08 4.44
N ASP A 205 -12.56 15.93 3.13
CA ASP A 205 -12.65 14.61 2.48
C ASP A 205 -11.55 13.66 3.00
N PHE A 206 -10.32 14.12 3.16
CA PHE A 206 -9.24 13.31 3.75
C PHE A 206 -9.59 12.83 5.16
N LYS A 207 -10.11 13.71 6.01
CA LYS A 207 -10.54 13.35 7.37
C LYS A 207 -11.68 12.34 7.36
N ARG A 208 -12.66 12.54 6.51
CA ARG A 208 -13.81 11.64 6.35
C ARG A 208 -13.37 10.27 5.87
N ILE A 209 -12.58 10.21 4.79
CA ILE A 209 -12.04 8.96 4.24
C ILE A 209 -11.22 8.22 5.29
N TYR A 210 -10.34 8.93 6.01
CA TYR A 210 -9.58 8.32 7.09
C TYR A 210 -10.49 7.74 8.19
N ALA A 211 -11.52 8.47 8.60
CA ALA A 211 -12.48 7.98 9.60
C ALA A 211 -13.23 6.71 9.13
N GLU A 212 -13.55 6.61 7.83
CA GLU A 212 -14.19 5.45 7.22
C GLU A 212 -13.28 4.20 7.24
N ILE A 213 -11.99 4.36 6.88
CA ILE A 213 -11.08 3.21 6.75
C ILE A 213 -10.33 2.87 8.04
N ARG A 214 -10.24 3.79 8.99
CA ARG A 214 -9.52 3.62 10.27
C ARG A 214 -9.90 2.34 11.03
N PRO A 215 -11.19 1.98 11.21
CA PRO A 215 -11.55 0.73 11.86
C PRO A 215 -11.04 -0.52 11.13
N ALA A 216 -10.99 -0.49 9.80
CA ALA A 216 -10.46 -1.59 9.01
C ALA A 216 -8.94 -1.73 9.19
N LEU A 217 -8.20 -0.63 9.33
CA LEU A 217 -6.75 -0.66 9.61
C LEU A 217 -6.46 -1.26 11.00
N PHE A 218 -7.26 -0.95 12.02
CA PHE A 218 -7.15 -1.61 13.33
C PHE A 218 -7.49 -3.10 13.24
N ASN A 219 -8.56 -3.47 12.56
CA ASN A 219 -8.88 -4.88 12.33
C ASN A 219 -7.77 -5.59 11.57
N PHE A 220 -7.17 -4.91 10.59
CA PHE A 220 -6.06 -5.45 9.82
C PHE A 220 -4.83 -5.79 10.68
N ILE A 221 -4.58 -5.13 11.78
CA ILE A 221 -3.47 -5.43 12.70
C ILE A 221 -3.90 -6.32 13.89
N GLY A 222 -5.09 -6.90 13.85
CA GLY A 222 -5.60 -7.80 14.88
C GLY A 222 -6.18 -7.12 16.10
N VAL A 223 -6.57 -5.85 16.00
CA VAL A 223 -7.22 -5.11 17.10
C VAL A 223 -8.72 -5.12 16.85
N SER A 224 -9.43 -5.93 17.65
CA SER A 224 -10.82 -6.29 17.34
C SER A 224 -11.89 -5.42 18.00
N GLN A 225 -11.62 -4.47 18.88
CA GLN A 225 -12.66 -3.57 19.44
C GLN A 225 -12.11 -2.32 20.13
N GLY A 226 -12.86 -1.20 20.03
CA GLY A 226 -12.86 -0.10 21.02
C GLY A 226 -12.09 1.18 20.71
N PHE A 227 -11.90 1.52 19.42
CA PHE A 227 -11.25 2.80 19.07
C PHE A 227 -12.08 3.67 18.15
#